data_7887503b6f3cd60c99c785ff664fe314
#
_entry.id   7887503b6f3cd60c99c785ff664fe314
#
_cell.length_a   1.000
_cell.length_b   1.000
_cell.length_c   1.000
_cell.angle_alpha   90.00
_cell.angle_beta   90.00
_cell.angle_gamma   90.00
#
_symmetry.space_group_name_H-M   'P 1'
#
loop_
_entity.id
_entity.type
_entity.pdbx_description
1 polymer ?
#
loop_
_entity_poly.entity_id
_entity_poly.type
_entity_poly.pdbx_seq_one_letter_code
_entity_poly.pdbx_strand_id
1 'polypeptide(L)'
;MKIQVNAAPLYAYTSGKPIDPAKPTVVFIHGVLNDHSVWILQSRYFAHHGWNVLAIDLPGQGKSGGQPPESVEHAADTVIALLDALGVDQAALVGHSFGSLIALEAAARAPARVSHLALVGTAFPMPVSPALLENSVKAPEKAIHMVNVFSHSTLCPPPSALGPGTWLYGASRALMRRVLASNAETNVFYTGFKACDSYANG
;
A
#
# COMPACT_ATOMS: atom_id res chain seq x y z
N MET A 1 5.83 2.41 -14.15
CA MET A 1 6.06 1.29 -15.09
C MET A 1 5.11 0.14 -14.76
N LYS A 2 4.87 -0.77 -15.71
CA LYS A 2 4.17 -2.03 -15.44
C LYS A 2 5.18 -3.17 -15.53
N ILE A 3 5.18 -4.04 -14.53
CA ILE A 3 6.09 -5.18 -14.40
C ILE A 3 5.21 -6.44 -14.39
N GLN A 4 5.58 -7.45 -15.18
CA GLN A 4 4.88 -8.72 -15.13
C GLN A 4 5.34 -9.49 -13.89
N VAL A 5 4.45 -9.65 -12.93
CA VAL A 5 4.68 -10.39 -11.68
C VAL A 5 3.69 -11.54 -11.64
N ASN A 6 4.19 -12.76 -11.57
CA ASN A 6 3.37 -13.95 -11.73
C ASN A 6 2.56 -13.88 -13.04
N ALA A 7 1.24 -13.97 -12.99
CA ALA A 7 0.36 -13.96 -14.16
C ALA A 7 -0.28 -12.58 -14.45
N ALA A 8 0.10 -11.51 -13.73
CA ALA A 8 -0.58 -10.22 -13.83
C ALA A 8 0.40 -9.02 -13.88
N PRO A 9 0.03 -7.90 -14.55
CA PRO A 9 0.84 -6.70 -14.55
C PRO A 9 0.70 -5.95 -13.21
N LEU A 10 1.80 -5.79 -12.49
CA LEU A 10 1.90 -4.93 -11.32
C LEU A 10 2.39 -3.53 -11.73
N TYR A 11 1.71 -2.50 -11.28
CA TYR A 11 2.14 -1.13 -11.50
C TYR A 11 3.06 -0.65 -10.36
N ALA A 12 4.19 -0.02 -10.74
CA ALA A 12 5.04 0.71 -9.81
C ALA A 12 5.33 2.12 -10.35
N TYR A 13 5.17 3.12 -9.50
CA TYR A 13 5.65 4.47 -9.74
C TYR A 13 7.13 4.56 -9.36
N THR A 14 7.97 5.01 -10.30
CA THR A 14 9.43 5.03 -10.18
C THR A 14 10.01 6.46 -10.14
N SER A 15 9.16 7.45 -9.82
CA SER A 15 9.52 8.88 -9.93
C SER A 15 10.00 9.29 -11.34
N GLY A 16 9.56 8.56 -12.37
CA GLY A 16 9.93 8.83 -13.76
C GLY A 16 11.35 8.39 -14.14
N LYS A 17 12.04 7.64 -13.27
CA LYS A 17 13.41 7.15 -13.54
C LYS A 17 13.39 5.65 -13.86
N PRO A 18 14.28 5.17 -14.75
CA PRO A 18 14.50 3.74 -14.94
C PRO A 18 15.17 3.13 -13.70
N ILE A 19 15.03 1.82 -13.55
CA ILE A 19 15.75 1.06 -12.52
C ILE A 19 17.22 0.95 -12.94
N ASP A 20 18.12 1.29 -12.02
CA ASP A 20 19.57 1.25 -12.19
C ASP A 20 20.13 0.17 -11.25
N PRO A 21 20.72 -0.92 -11.76
CA PRO A 21 21.24 -2.01 -10.93
C PRO A 21 22.32 -1.59 -9.93
N ALA A 22 22.99 -0.47 -10.16
CA ALA A 22 24.02 0.04 -9.26
C ALA A 22 23.48 0.79 -8.03
N LYS A 23 22.16 1.03 -7.97
CA LYS A 23 21.55 1.80 -6.90
C LYS A 23 20.75 0.93 -5.94
N PRO A 24 20.72 1.30 -4.64
CA PRO A 24 19.83 0.65 -3.69
C PRO A 24 18.37 0.87 -4.10
N THR A 25 17.53 -0.10 -3.77
CA THR A 25 16.10 -0.08 -4.12
C THR A 25 15.24 0.06 -2.87
N VAL A 26 14.20 0.88 -2.95
CA VAL A 26 13.14 1.00 -1.93
C VAL A 26 11.78 0.69 -2.54
N VAL A 27 11.03 -0.18 -1.87
CA VAL A 27 9.64 -0.53 -2.21
C VAL A 27 8.70 0.11 -1.19
N PHE A 28 7.77 0.92 -1.66
CA PHE A 28 6.70 1.52 -0.86
C PHE A 28 5.40 0.76 -1.08
N ILE A 29 4.81 0.28 0.02
CA ILE A 29 3.60 -0.57 0.03
C ILE A 29 2.50 0.17 0.77
N HIS A 30 1.41 0.45 0.07
CA HIS A 30 0.29 1.22 0.60
C HIS A 30 -0.66 0.40 1.50
N GLY A 31 -1.52 1.08 2.26
CA GLY A 31 -2.57 0.47 3.06
C GLY A 31 -3.86 0.19 2.28
N VAL A 32 -4.86 -0.34 2.98
CA VAL A 32 -6.18 -0.65 2.38
C VAL A 32 -6.79 0.61 1.76
N LEU A 33 -7.37 0.46 0.56
CA LEU A 33 -7.96 1.54 -0.25
C LEU A 33 -7.05 2.73 -0.54
N ASN A 34 -5.73 2.51 -0.56
CA ASN A 34 -4.77 3.46 -1.05
C ASN A 34 -4.15 2.97 -2.37
N ASP A 35 -3.31 3.80 -2.98
CA ASP A 35 -2.49 3.47 -4.14
C ASP A 35 -1.09 4.12 -4.00
N HIS A 36 -0.22 3.92 -4.99
CA HIS A 36 1.13 4.49 -5.03
C HIS A 36 1.19 5.98 -4.74
N SER A 37 0.11 6.74 -4.98
CA SER A 37 0.13 8.21 -4.88
C SER A 37 0.27 8.72 -3.44
N VAL A 38 -0.03 7.89 -2.43
CA VAL A 38 0.20 8.26 -1.01
C VAL A 38 1.68 8.43 -0.70
N TRP A 39 2.56 7.86 -1.52
CA TRP A 39 4.00 7.88 -1.39
C TRP A 39 4.71 8.91 -2.28
N ILE A 40 3.96 9.85 -2.91
CA ILE A 40 4.52 10.73 -3.94
C ILE A 40 5.69 11.58 -3.44
N LEU A 41 5.63 12.09 -2.21
CA LEU A 41 6.68 12.93 -1.64
C LEU A 41 7.91 12.09 -1.29
N GLN A 42 7.72 10.96 -0.62
CA GLN A 42 8.78 10.02 -0.26
C GLN A 42 9.46 9.45 -1.53
N SER A 43 8.67 9.07 -2.51
CA SER A 43 9.18 8.58 -3.80
C SER A 43 10.10 9.58 -4.48
N ARG A 44 9.71 10.85 -4.51
CA ARG A 44 10.54 11.93 -5.09
C ARG A 44 11.80 12.15 -4.28
N TYR A 45 11.70 12.16 -2.96
CA TYR A 45 12.84 12.33 -2.07
C TYR A 45 13.89 11.24 -2.30
N PHE A 46 13.50 9.96 -2.20
CA PHE A 46 14.42 8.84 -2.36
C PHE A 46 15.03 8.78 -3.78
N ALA A 47 14.23 9.03 -4.82
CA ALA A 47 14.73 9.07 -6.19
C ALA A 47 15.74 10.21 -6.43
N HIS A 48 15.57 11.35 -5.74
CA HIS A 48 16.53 12.46 -5.78
C HIS A 48 17.82 12.12 -5.04
N HIS A 49 17.74 11.30 -3.99
CA HIS A 49 18.88 10.87 -3.19
C HIS A 49 19.52 9.56 -3.65
N GLY A 50 19.36 9.21 -4.92
CA GLY A 50 20.13 8.13 -5.53
C GLY A 50 19.54 6.72 -5.35
N TRP A 51 18.26 6.59 -5.00
CA TRP A 51 17.58 5.29 -4.87
C TRP A 51 16.76 4.96 -6.11
N ASN A 52 16.67 3.67 -6.43
CA ASN A 52 15.57 3.14 -7.21
C ASN A 52 14.31 3.15 -6.34
N VAL A 53 13.19 3.59 -6.90
CA VAL A 53 11.92 3.69 -6.18
C VAL A 53 10.86 2.84 -6.85
N LEU A 54 10.17 2.05 -6.07
CA LEU A 54 9.03 1.23 -6.47
C LEU A 54 7.86 1.52 -5.52
N ALA A 55 7.08 2.58 -5.76
CA ALA A 55 5.81 2.74 -5.07
C ALA A 55 4.74 1.96 -5.85
N ILE A 56 4.36 0.81 -5.29
CA ILE A 56 3.50 -0.16 -5.99
C ILE A 56 2.02 0.13 -5.79
N ASP A 57 1.20 -0.24 -6.77
CA ASP A 57 -0.21 -0.54 -6.55
C ASP A 57 -0.33 -2.05 -6.30
N LEU A 58 -0.95 -2.47 -5.20
CA LEU A 58 -1.16 -3.88 -4.91
C LEU A 58 -2.03 -4.54 -6.01
N PRO A 59 -1.90 -5.87 -6.24
CA PRO A 59 -2.70 -6.56 -7.25
C PRO A 59 -4.19 -6.24 -7.14
N GLY A 60 -4.84 -6.05 -8.28
CA GLY A 60 -6.26 -5.73 -8.37
C GLY A 60 -6.65 -4.34 -7.89
N GLN A 61 -5.68 -3.45 -7.62
CA GLN A 61 -5.92 -2.08 -7.13
C GLN A 61 -5.23 -1.04 -8.03
N GLY A 62 -5.83 0.14 -8.13
CA GLY A 62 -5.26 1.26 -8.86
C GLY A 62 -4.99 0.94 -10.34
N LYS A 63 -3.72 0.90 -10.72
CA LYS A 63 -3.26 0.61 -12.10
C LYS A 63 -2.73 -0.81 -12.27
N SER A 64 -2.70 -1.61 -11.20
CA SER A 64 -2.31 -3.02 -11.22
C SER A 64 -3.47 -3.89 -11.68
N GLY A 65 -3.12 -4.96 -12.40
CA GLY A 65 -4.05 -6.03 -12.76
C GLY A 65 -4.03 -7.16 -11.74
N GLY A 66 -4.70 -8.26 -12.09
CA GLY A 66 -4.78 -9.47 -11.27
C GLY A 66 -5.82 -9.39 -10.17
N GLN A 67 -5.84 -10.41 -9.31
CA GLN A 67 -6.76 -10.48 -8.18
C GLN A 67 -6.14 -9.85 -6.93
N PRO A 68 -6.94 -9.15 -6.10
CA PRO A 68 -6.47 -8.65 -4.82
C PRO A 68 -5.98 -9.80 -3.93
N PRO A 69 -4.89 -9.61 -3.17
CA PRO A 69 -4.40 -10.64 -2.27
C PRO A 69 -5.40 -10.88 -1.14
N GLU A 70 -5.72 -12.15 -0.91
CA GLU A 70 -6.69 -12.58 0.11
C GLU A 70 -6.05 -12.66 1.52
N SER A 71 -4.72 -12.61 1.61
CA SER A 71 -3.97 -12.63 2.86
C SER A 71 -2.71 -11.78 2.79
N VAL A 72 -2.15 -11.46 3.95
CA VAL A 72 -0.86 -10.76 4.08
C VAL A 72 0.26 -11.58 3.45
N GLU A 73 0.23 -12.90 3.65
CA GLU A 73 1.22 -13.85 3.13
C GLU A 73 1.25 -13.84 1.59
N HIS A 74 0.08 -13.90 0.95
CA HIS A 74 -0.02 -13.84 -0.51
C HIS A 74 0.48 -12.50 -1.07
N ALA A 75 0.19 -11.40 -0.36
CA ALA A 75 0.71 -10.09 -0.73
C ALA A 75 2.24 -9.99 -0.55
N ALA A 76 2.79 -10.60 0.50
CA ALA A 76 4.24 -10.67 0.73
C ALA A 76 4.94 -11.47 -0.38
N ASP A 77 4.38 -12.61 -0.79
CA ASP A 77 4.89 -13.40 -1.93
C ASP A 77 4.91 -12.57 -3.23
N THR A 78 3.91 -11.72 -3.42
CA THR A 78 3.88 -10.80 -4.58
C THR A 78 5.01 -9.78 -4.53
N VAL A 79 5.34 -9.24 -3.36
CA VAL A 79 6.46 -8.29 -3.19
C VAL A 79 7.80 -8.99 -3.47
N ILE A 80 7.98 -10.21 -2.99
CA ILE A 80 9.20 -11.00 -3.26
C ILE A 80 9.31 -11.29 -4.77
N ALA A 81 8.22 -11.74 -5.40
CA ALA A 81 8.18 -12.01 -6.84
C ALA A 81 8.42 -10.74 -7.68
N LEU A 82 8.04 -9.55 -7.20
CA LEU A 82 8.38 -8.29 -7.84
C LEU A 82 9.89 -8.04 -7.87
N LEU A 83 10.59 -8.31 -6.76
CA LEU A 83 12.05 -8.19 -6.70
C LEU A 83 12.71 -9.15 -7.68
N ASP A 84 12.21 -10.40 -7.77
CA ASP A 84 12.72 -11.39 -8.72
C ASP A 84 12.51 -10.95 -10.17
N ALA A 85 11.32 -10.46 -10.50
CA ALA A 85 10.99 -10.00 -11.84
C ALA A 85 11.86 -8.79 -12.32
N LEU A 86 12.41 -8.04 -11.36
CA LEU A 86 13.29 -6.89 -11.63
C LEU A 86 14.77 -7.21 -11.48
N GLY A 87 15.14 -8.43 -11.08
CA GLY A 87 16.53 -8.79 -10.76
C GLY A 87 17.11 -7.97 -9.61
N VAL A 88 16.27 -7.58 -8.66
CA VAL A 88 16.69 -6.84 -7.46
C VAL A 88 16.99 -7.83 -6.35
N ASP A 89 18.24 -7.99 -5.98
CA ASP A 89 18.66 -8.94 -4.95
C ASP A 89 18.15 -8.58 -3.57
N GLN A 90 18.20 -7.28 -3.22
CA GLN A 90 17.81 -6.79 -1.91
C GLN A 90 17.17 -5.40 -2.00
N ALA A 91 16.11 -5.16 -1.21
CA ALA A 91 15.43 -3.87 -1.15
C ALA A 91 15.11 -3.42 0.29
N ALA A 92 15.00 -2.11 0.50
CA ALA A 92 14.33 -1.55 1.67
C ALA A 92 12.82 -1.66 1.46
N LEU A 93 12.08 -2.15 2.45
CA LEU A 93 10.61 -2.22 2.43
C LEU A 93 10.02 -1.16 3.36
N VAL A 94 9.11 -0.35 2.86
CA VAL A 94 8.39 0.67 3.62
C VAL A 94 6.90 0.41 3.45
N GLY A 95 6.24 -0.02 4.50
CA GLY A 95 4.81 -0.37 4.48
C GLY A 95 3.97 0.50 5.40
N HIS A 96 2.78 0.86 4.96
CA HIS A 96 1.79 1.59 5.77
C HIS A 96 0.56 0.74 6.02
N SER A 97 0.10 0.63 7.28
CA SER A 97 -1.10 -0.12 7.66
C SER A 97 -1.05 -1.56 7.14
N PHE A 98 -1.98 -2.00 6.29
CA PHE A 98 -1.92 -3.30 5.61
C PHE A 98 -0.55 -3.55 4.94
N GLY A 99 -0.01 -2.54 4.25
CA GLY A 99 1.32 -2.62 3.64
C GLY A 99 2.45 -2.85 4.65
N SER A 100 2.27 -2.45 5.92
CA SER A 100 3.25 -2.71 6.97
C SER A 100 3.28 -4.17 7.39
N LEU A 101 2.12 -4.83 7.46
CA LEU A 101 2.04 -6.27 7.70
C LEU A 101 2.66 -7.06 6.52
N ILE A 102 2.40 -6.62 5.29
CA ILE A 102 3.01 -7.20 4.08
C ILE A 102 4.54 -7.08 4.12
N ALA A 103 5.07 -5.90 4.47
CA ALA A 103 6.50 -5.68 4.59
C ALA A 103 7.14 -6.54 5.70
N LEU A 104 6.46 -6.66 6.84
CA LEU A 104 6.87 -7.51 7.95
C LEU A 104 6.94 -8.99 7.55
N GLU A 105 5.87 -9.51 6.95
CA GLU A 105 5.78 -10.90 6.49
C GLU A 105 6.84 -11.20 5.40
N ALA A 106 7.04 -10.28 4.43
CA ALA A 106 8.07 -10.43 3.42
C ALA A 106 9.49 -10.49 4.03
N ALA A 107 9.75 -9.66 5.05
CA ALA A 107 11.02 -9.67 5.76
C ALA A 107 11.23 -10.96 6.56
N ALA A 108 10.18 -11.51 7.17
CA ALA A 108 10.23 -12.78 7.88
C ALA A 108 10.47 -13.98 6.95
N ARG A 109 9.81 -14.00 5.78
CA ARG A 109 9.94 -15.09 4.79
C ARG A 109 11.26 -15.06 4.03
N ALA A 110 11.75 -13.86 3.72
CA ALA A 110 12.93 -13.68 2.89
C ALA A 110 13.89 -12.64 3.48
N PRO A 111 14.47 -12.88 4.68
CA PRO A 111 15.29 -11.89 5.38
C PRO A 111 16.51 -11.43 4.58
N ALA A 112 17.08 -12.30 3.75
CA ALA A 112 18.20 -11.95 2.88
C ALA A 112 17.83 -10.95 1.76
N ARG A 113 16.52 -10.82 1.45
CA ARG A 113 15.99 -9.93 0.40
C ARG A 113 15.63 -8.54 0.93
N VAL A 114 15.68 -8.32 2.25
CA VAL A 114 15.24 -7.07 2.90
C VAL A 114 16.41 -6.41 3.61
N SER A 115 16.86 -5.29 3.08
CA SER A 115 17.98 -4.53 3.66
C SER A 115 17.55 -3.67 4.85
N HIS A 116 16.38 -3.07 4.77
CA HIS A 116 15.80 -2.21 5.80
C HIS A 116 14.29 -2.41 5.82
N LEU A 117 13.70 -2.26 6.99
CA LEU A 117 12.25 -2.37 7.19
C LEU A 117 11.73 -1.13 7.93
N ALA A 118 10.76 -0.44 7.33
CA ALA A 118 10.05 0.67 7.95
C ALA A 118 8.56 0.37 8.00
N LEU A 119 8.00 0.32 9.21
CA LEU A 119 6.61 0.00 9.48
C LEU A 119 5.88 1.27 9.95
N VAL A 120 4.93 1.76 9.16
CA VAL A 120 4.19 3.00 9.41
C VAL A 120 2.75 2.66 9.76
N GLY A 121 2.27 3.13 10.92
CA GLY A 121 0.91 2.85 11.37
C GLY A 121 0.63 1.35 11.54
N THR A 122 1.60 0.63 12.11
CA THR A 122 1.55 -0.82 12.31
C THR A 122 0.93 -1.15 13.66
N ALA A 123 0.16 -2.21 13.71
CA ALA A 123 -0.26 -2.90 14.92
C ALA A 123 -0.17 -4.42 14.70
N PHE A 124 0.11 -5.16 15.75
CA PHE A 124 0.00 -6.62 15.74
C PHE A 124 -0.52 -7.11 17.11
N PRO A 125 -1.59 -7.88 17.12
CA PRO A 125 -2.51 -8.13 16.02
C PRO A 125 -3.15 -6.83 15.49
N MET A 126 -3.70 -6.85 14.27
CA MET A 126 -4.40 -5.71 13.65
C MET A 126 -5.89 -6.05 13.47
N PRO A 127 -6.65 -6.13 14.57
CA PRO A 127 -8.06 -6.49 14.49
C PRO A 127 -8.86 -5.38 13.80
N VAL A 128 -9.81 -5.79 12.98
CA VAL A 128 -10.72 -4.88 12.29
C VAL A 128 -12.12 -5.00 12.90
N SER A 129 -12.74 -3.86 13.26
CA SER A 129 -14.05 -3.91 13.89
C SER A 129 -15.09 -4.59 12.98
N PRO A 130 -15.98 -5.44 13.54
CA PRO A 130 -17.04 -6.08 12.77
C PRO A 130 -17.91 -5.08 11.99
N ALA A 131 -18.17 -3.92 12.58
CA ALA A 131 -18.92 -2.84 11.94
C ALA A 131 -18.22 -2.28 10.70
N LEU A 132 -16.88 -2.20 10.70
CA LEU A 132 -16.11 -1.74 9.54
C LEU A 132 -16.13 -2.80 8.44
N LEU A 133 -15.92 -4.07 8.76
CA LEU A 133 -16.01 -5.18 7.82
C LEU A 133 -17.40 -5.27 7.19
N GLU A 134 -18.46 -5.19 7.97
CA GLU A 134 -19.83 -5.20 7.46
C GLU A 134 -20.13 -4.01 6.55
N ASN A 135 -19.77 -2.80 6.98
CA ASN A 135 -20.02 -1.59 6.18
C ASN A 135 -19.16 -1.53 4.91
N SER A 136 -17.98 -2.15 4.87
CA SER A 136 -17.18 -2.22 3.65
C SER A 136 -17.89 -2.94 2.50
N VAL A 137 -18.85 -3.82 2.83
CA VAL A 137 -19.69 -4.54 1.86
C VAL A 137 -21.04 -3.82 1.66
N LYS A 138 -21.75 -3.55 2.76
CA LYS A 138 -23.15 -3.08 2.71
C LYS A 138 -23.31 -1.58 2.50
N ALA A 139 -22.34 -0.79 2.97
CA ALA A 139 -22.38 0.68 2.94
C ALA A 139 -20.97 1.28 2.80
N PRO A 140 -20.29 1.10 1.63
CA PRO A 140 -18.88 1.46 1.43
C PRO A 140 -18.58 2.92 1.78
N GLU A 141 -19.48 3.85 1.47
CA GLU A 141 -19.31 5.26 1.81
C GLU A 141 -19.25 5.50 3.32
N LYS A 142 -20.05 4.78 4.11
CA LYS A 142 -20.01 4.83 5.58
C LYS A 142 -18.70 4.25 6.10
N ALA A 143 -18.23 3.14 5.53
CA ALA A 143 -16.95 2.56 5.89
C ALA A 143 -15.78 3.48 5.56
N ILE A 144 -15.77 4.14 4.39
CA ILE A 144 -14.78 5.15 4.02
C ILE A 144 -14.79 6.32 5.01
N HIS A 145 -15.97 6.78 5.43
CA HIS A 145 -16.08 7.80 6.46
C HIS A 145 -15.48 7.34 7.80
N MET A 146 -15.80 6.11 8.24
CA MET A 146 -15.23 5.54 9.48
C MET A 146 -13.71 5.51 9.43
N VAL A 147 -13.11 4.99 8.35
CA VAL A 147 -11.65 4.95 8.19
C VAL A 147 -11.06 6.34 8.28
N ASN A 148 -11.63 7.33 7.59
CA ASN A 148 -11.11 8.70 7.63
C ASN A 148 -11.20 9.34 9.01
N VAL A 149 -12.30 9.14 9.74
CA VAL A 149 -12.46 9.66 11.11
C VAL A 149 -11.42 9.06 12.06
N PHE A 150 -11.19 7.76 11.98
CA PHE A 150 -10.26 7.07 12.89
C PHE A 150 -8.78 7.21 12.49
N SER A 151 -8.50 7.56 11.22
CA SER A 151 -7.12 7.69 10.72
C SER A 151 -6.53 9.08 10.92
N HIS A 152 -7.30 10.07 11.30
CA HIS A 152 -6.85 11.44 11.47
C HIS A 152 -7.09 11.95 12.89
N SER A 153 -6.08 12.53 13.51
CA SER A 153 -6.20 13.17 14.83
C SER A 153 -7.09 14.41 14.79
N THR A 154 -7.21 15.04 13.63
CA THR A 154 -8.15 16.13 13.34
C THR A 154 -8.60 16.05 11.88
N LEU A 155 -9.91 16.24 11.67
CA LEU A 155 -10.50 16.25 10.33
C LEU A 155 -10.30 17.60 9.62
N CYS A 156 -9.99 18.63 10.38
CA CYS A 156 -9.76 19.99 9.88
C CYS A 156 -8.50 20.55 10.52
N PRO A 157 -7.30 20.21 9.98
CA PRO A 157 -6.06 20.76 10.51
C PRO A 157 -6.03 22.29 10.32
N PRO A 158 -5.32 23.02 11.21
CA PRO A 158 -5.24 24.47 11.09
C PRO A 158 -4.65 24.89 9.73
N PRO A 159 -5.09 26.01 9.16
CA PRO A 159 -4.60 26.49 7.86
C PRO A 159 -3.07 26.67 7.78
N SER A 160 -2.44 26.91 8.91
CA SER A 160 -0.97 27.01 9.02
C SER A 160 -0.25 25.69 8.76
N ALA A 161 -0.92 24.55 8.86
CA ALA A 161 -0.33 23.23 8.63
C ALA A 161 -0.43 22.80 7.15
N LEU A 162 -1.31 23.41 6.38
CA LEU A 162 -1.60 23.08 4.99
C LEU A 162 -1.75 24.34 4.15
N GLY A 163 -1.47 24.24 2.85
CA GLY A 163 -1.76 25.31 1.92
C GLY A 163 -3.26 25.65 1.88
N PRO A 164 -3.63 26.90 1.52
CA PRO A 164 -5.03 27.29 1.37
C PRO A 164 -5.80 26.36 0.43
N GLY A 165 -7.00 25.95 0.84
CA GLY A 165 -7.86 25.05 0.06
C GLY A 165 -7.50 23.56 0.16
N THR A 166 -6.48 23.18 0.90
CA THR A 166 -6.15 21.77 1.13
C THR A 166 -7.11 21.15 2.15
N TRP A 167 -7.78 20.09 1.76
CA TRP A 167 -8.67 19.33 2.62
C TRP A 167 -8.30 17.86 2.63
N LEU A 168 -7.51 17.44 3.62
CA LEU A 168 -6.97 16.08 3.72
C LEU A 168 -8.05 15.02 3.74
N TYR A 169 -9.10 15.22 4.52
CA TYR A 169 -10.23 14.30 4.58
C TYR A 169 -10.89 14.09 3.21
N GLY A 170 -11.14 15.18 2.48
CA GLY A 170 -11.71 15.10 1.13
C GLY A 170 -10.80 14.43 0.13
N ALA A 171 -9.50 14.71 0.20
CA ALA A 171 -8.50 14.07 -0.65
C ALA A 171 -8.40 12.56 -0.38
N SER A 172 -8.34 12.17 0.89
CA SER A 172 -8.35 10.75 1.29
C SER A 172 -9.62 10.03 0.84
N ARG A 173 -10.80 10.65 1.07
CA ARG A 173 -12.07 10.09 0.61
C ARG A 173 -12.14 9.91 -0.91
N ALA A 174 -11.64 10.88 -1.68
CA ALA A 174 -11.59 10.79 -3.14
C ALA A 174 -10.65 9.67 -3.61
N LEU A 175 -9.49 9.53 -2.96
CA LEU A 175 -8.55 8.43 -3.22
C LEU A 175 -9.20 7.08 -2.95
N MET A 176 -9.80 6.89 -1.78
CA MET A 176 -10.43 5.62 -1.39
C MET A 176 -11.54 5.20 -2.36
N ARG A 177 -12.38 6.15 -2.79
CA ARG A 177 -13.41 5.92 -3.80
C ARG A 177 -12.82 5.50 -5.16
N ARG A 178 -11.75 6.17 -5.59
CA ARG A 178 -11.06 5.85 -6.83
C ARG A 178 -10.48 4.43 -6.80
N VAL A 179 -9.84 4.05 -5.70
CA VAL A 179 -9.27 2.71 -5.55
C VAL A 179 -10.36 1.65 -5.48
N LEU A 180 -11.45 1.89 -4.73
CA LEU A 180 -12.59 0.97 -4.70
C LEU A 180 -13.19 0.77 -6.10
N ALA A 181 -13.34 1.84 -6.86
CA ALA A 181 -13.89 1.79 -8.22
C ALA A 181 -12.92 1.18 -9.26
N SER A 182 -11.64 1.01 -8.93
CA SER A 182 -10.65 0.43 -9.86
C SER A 182 -10.83 -1.07 -10.09
N ASN A 183 -11.58 -1.75 -9.22
CA ASN A 183 -11.91 -3.19 -9.36
C ASN A 183 -13.42 -3.39 -9.23
N ALA A 184 -14.06 -3.77 -10.32
CA ALA A 184 -15.50 -4.02 -10.36
C ALA A 184 -15.89 -5.47 -9.96
N GLU A 185 -14.92 -6.38 -9.98
CA GLU A 185 -15.18 -7.82 -9.74
C GLU A 185 -15.01 -8.20 -8.27
N THR A 186 -14.03 -7.59 -7.59
CA THR A 186 -13.68 -7.94 -6.21
C THR A 186 -13.72 -6.69 -5.33
N ASN A 187 -14.36 -6.80 -4.17
CA ASN A 187 -14.37 -5.74 -3.18
C ASN A 187 -13.00 -5.66 -2.47
N VAL A 188 -12.08 -4.86 -3.04
CA VAL A 188 -10.72 -4.65 -2.51
C VAL A 188 -10.72 -4.05 -1.09
N PHE A 189 -11.79 -3.38 -0.70
CA PHE A 189 -11.96 -2.82 0.63
C PHE A 189 -12.14 -3.93 1.69
N TYR A 190 -13.13 -4.79 1.46
CA TYR A 190 -13.39 -5.92 2.35
C TYR A 190 -12.20 -6.89 2.39
N THR A 191 -11.67 -7.27 1.21
CA THR A 191 -10.57 -8.23 1.10
C THR A 191 -9.33 -7.76 1.87
N GLY A 192 -8.95 -6.48 1.72
CA GLY A 192 -7.78 -5.93 2.41
C GLY A 192 -7.95 -5.89 3.93
N PHE A 193 -9.12 -5.46 4.44
CA PHE A 193 -9.36 -5.48 5.88
C PHE A 193 -9.50 -6.88 6.45
N LYS A 194 -10.08 -7.80 5.69
CA LYS A 194 -10.16 -9.21 6.09
C LYS A 194 -8.77 -9.84 6.23
N ALA A 195 -7.86 -9.51 5.30
CA ALA A 195 -6.47 -9.95 5.37
C ALA A 195 -5.75 -9.39 6.61
N CYS A 196 -5.98 -8.12 6.98
CA CYS A 196 -5.43 -7.55 8.21
C CYS A 196 -5.96 -8.28 9.46
N ASP A 197 -7.29 -8.49 9.52
CA ASP A 197 -7.98 -9.09 10.67
C ASP A 197 -7.56 -10.54 10.92
N SER A 198 -7.27 -11.28 9.86
CA SER A 198 -6.90 -12.70 9.93
C SER A 198 -5.40 -12.97 10.08
N TYR A 199 -4.54 -11.94 9.97
CA TYR A 199 -3.09 -12.13 10.04
C TYR A 199 -2.61 -12.49 11.45
N ALA A 200 -1.84 -13.59 11.55
CA ALA A 200 -1.41 -14.16 12.82
C ALA A 200 0.10 -14.42 12.95
N ASN A 201 0.92 -14.05 11.95
CA ASN A 201 2.35 -14.40 11.88
C ASN A 201 3.30 -13.27 12.33
N GLY A 202 2.80 -12.16 12.81
CA GLY A 202 3.61 -10.99 13.18
C GLY A 202 4.29 -11.09 14.55
#